data_31f84749198a4d24ef3ffdedbd1f8192
#
_entry.id   31f84749198a4d24ef3ffdedbd1f8192
#
_cell.length_a   1.000
_cell.length_b   1.000
_cell.length_c   1.000
_cell.angle_alpha   90.00
_cell.angle_beta   90.00
_cell.angle_gamma   90.00
#
_symmetry.space_group_name_H-M   'P 1'
#
loop_
_entity.id
_entity.type
_entity.pdbx_description
1 polymer ?
#
loop_
_entity_poly.entity_id
_entity_poly.type
_entity_poly.pdbx_seq_one_letter_code
_entity_poly.pdbx_strand_id
1 'polypeptide(L)'
;MKFFIRSFLLSQFLFSFSLAKGQSSLIDSLFHTDSIRHLVSVLASDSLQGRYPGTTESLMAADFIVDEFEKAGLSSVAGNNGFFQQVKVGWFNVIGAIKGKSKPGQLIIFSAHYDHIGSISTNPYPGFGGQAKAEKGDTIYNGANDNASGVSAVISLAKYFKALNNNERTLIFVAFTGEELGLLGSKYFVAGCEPDSIIAVINFDMIGRGQFSNSHPFVTGYEKSDLIDILNRNYRSLPAKNSEREFFKRDKNTNEFLFNRSDNFSFAVKGVPAHSIMVTPSNDEYYHNLNDETRTLDFNLMKKVIRAIAIGTTGLITGKDTPSRIKEAD
;
A
#
# COMPACT_ATOMS: atom_id res chain seq x y z
N MET A 1 -48.49 6.62 -14.99
CA MET A 1 -47.50 6.57 -13.88
C MET A 1 -46.59 5.33 -13.87
N LYS A 2 -47.07 4.11 -14.15
CA LYS A 2 -46.21 2.89 -14.19
C LYS A 2 -45.17 2.85 -15.33
N PHE A 3 -45.38 3.52 -16.46
CA PHE A 3 -44.42 3.55 -17.58
C PHE A 3 -43.21 4.47 -17.32
N PHE A 4 -43.39 5.58 -16.62
CA PHE A 4 -42.29 6.51 -16.27
C PHE A 4 -41.29 5.93 -15.26
N ILE A 5 -41.79 5.13 -14.30
CA ILE A 5 -40.93 4.51 -13.28
C ILE A 5 -40.04 3.43 -13.90
N ARG A 6 -40.53 2.64 -14.86
CA ARG A 6 -39.72 1.61 -15.55
C ARG A 6 -38.59 2.21 -16.41
N SER A 7 -38.86 3.32 -17.10
CA SER A 7 -37.82 3.99 -17.92
C SER A 7 -36.74 4.64 -17.08
N PHE A 8 -37.07 5.18 -15.89
CA PHE A 8 -36.11 5.77 -14.97
C PHE A 8 -35.19 4.72 -14.31
N LEU A 9 -35.74 3.58 -13.92
CA LEU A 9 -34.96 2.45 -13.38
C LEU A 9 -34.05 1.83 -14.45
N LEU A 10 -34.51 1.73 -15.70
CA LEU A 10 -33.70 1.19 -16.79
C LEU A 10 -32.54 2.13 -17.15
N SER A 11 -32.75 3.45 -17.12
CA SER A 11 -31.70 4.44 -17.40
C SER A 11 -30.62 4.46 -16.30
N GLN A 12 -31.02 4.33 -15.03
CA GLN A 12 -30.07 4.23 -13.92
C GLN A 12 -29.25 2.93 -13.98
N PHE A 13 -29.87 1.82 -14.39
CA PHE A 13 -29.20 0.52 -14.54
C PHE A 13 -28.19 0.54 -15.70
N LEU A 14 -28.54 1.14 -16.83
CA LEU A 14 -27.64 1.31 -17.98
C LEU A 14 -26.48 2.27 -17.69
N PHE A 15 -26.73 3.34 -16.94
CA PHE A 15 -25.70 4.30 -16.54
C PHE A 15 -24.70 3.65 -15.56
N SER A 16 -25.19 2.88 -14.59
CA SER A 16 -24.34 2.12 -13.65
C SER A 16 -23.50 1.06 -14.35
N PHE A 17 -24.04 0.40 -15.37
CA PHE A 17 -23.33 -0.62 -16.14
C PHE A 17 -22.24 -0.02 -17.05
N SER A 18 -22.46 1.17 -17.60
CA SER A 18 -21.47 1.90 -18.39
C SER A 18 -20.31 2.40 -17.54
N LEU A 19 -20.57 2.90 -16.34
CA LEU A 19 -19.54 3.31 -15.37
C LEU A 19 -18.67 2.12 -14.93
N ALA A 20 -19.27 0.98 -14.62
CA ALA A 20 -18.56 -0.22 -14.23
C ALA A 20 -17.66 -0.78 -15.35
N LYS A 21 -18.11 -0.73 -16.62
CA LYS A 21 -17.29 -1.11 -17.78
C LYS A 21 -16.12 -0.14 -18.00
N GLY A 22 -16.36 1.18 -17.87
CA GLY A 22 -15.32 2.20 -17.98
C GLY A 22 -14.23 2.02 -16.91
N GLN A 23 -14.62 1.75 -15.67
CA GLN A 23 -13.68 1.50 -14.57
C GLN A 23 -12.87 0.23 -14.78
N SER A 24 -13.46 -0.86 -15.28
CA SER A 24 -12.74 -2.11 -15.57
C SER A 24 -11.70 -1.90 -16.67
N SER A 25 -12.02 -1.17 -17.74
CA SER A 25 -11.08 -0.90 -18.83
C SER A 25 -9.91 -0.01 -18.37
N LEU A 26 -10.17 0.99 -17.53
CA LEU A 26 -9.14 1.86 -16.97
C LEU A 26 -8.20 1.09 -16.03
N ILE A 27 -8.74 0.20 -15.19
CA ILE A 27 -7.95 -0.69 -14.34
C ILE A 27 -6.98 -1.52 -15.18
N ASP A 28 -7.48 -2.16 -16.24
CA ASP A 28 -6.67 -3.03 -17.08
C ASP A 28 -5.63 -2.25 -17.91
N SER A 29 -5.89 -0.97 -18.20
CA SER A 29 -4.97 -0.08 -18.93
C SER A 29 -3.91 0.60 -18.08
N LEU A 30 -4.07 0.65 -16.75
CA LEU A 30 -3.14 1.34 -15.86
C LEU A 30 -2.27 0.38 -15.01
N PHE A 31 -2.76 -0.84 -14.74
CA PHE A 31 -1.98 -1.82 -13.99
C PHE A 31 -1.29 -2.80 -14.95
N HIS A 32 -0.06 -2.47 -15.37
CA HIS A 32 0.79 -3.35 -16.16
C HIS A 32 1.87 -3.98 -15.30
N THR A 33 2.09 -5.28 -15.48
CA THR A 33 3.16 -6.02 -14.77
C THR A 33 4.54 -5.41 -15.02
N ASP A 34 4.81 -4.94 -16.23
CA ASP A 34 6.09 -4.32 -16.57
C ASP A 34 6.31 -2.99 -15.85
N SER A 35 5.25 -2.19 -15.68
CA SER A 35 5.33 -0.95 -14.90
C SER A 35 5.60 -1.22 -13.42
N ILE A 36 4.92 -2.22 -12.83
CA ILE A 36 5.15 -2.64 -11.44
C ILE A 36 6.57 -3.19 -11.30
N ARG A 37 7.00 -4.06 -12.23
CA ARG A 37 8.37 -4.58 -12.26
C ARG A 37 9.41 -3.47 -12.34
N HIS A 38 9.20 -2.46 -13.17
CA HIS A 38 10.11 -1.32 -13.28
C HIS A 38 10.27 -0.60 -11.95
N LEU A 39 9.15 -0.26 -11.27
CA LEU A 39 9.18 0.41 -9.96
C LEU A 39 9.98 -0.38 -8.93
N VAL A 40 9.70 -1.70 -8.83
CA VAL A 40 10.45 -2.58 -7.91
C VAL A 40 11.91 -2.68 -8.30
N SER A 41 12.22 -2.85 -9.61
CA SER A 41 13.60 -3.01 -10.07
C SER A 41 14.47 -1.77 -9.82
N VAL A 42 13.88 -0.57 -9.84
CA VAL A 42 14.61 0.65 -9.47
C VAL A 42 14.83 0.69 -7.96
N LEU A 43 13.77 0.50 -7.17
CA LEU A 43 13.84 0.57 -5.71
C LEU A 43 14.72 -0.53 -5.09
N ALA A 44 14.71 -1.73 -5.66
CA ALA A 44 15.52 -2.86 -5.22
C ALA A 44 16.82 -3.02 -6.01
N SER A 45 17.32 -1.95 -6.65
CA SER A 45 18.59 -2.00 -7.37
C SER A 45 19.79 -1.87 -6.43
N ASP A 46 20.92 -2.46 -6.81
CA ASP A 46 22.19 -2.35 -6.08
C ASP A 46 22.64 -0.88 -5.93
N SER A 47 22.28 -0.02 -6.87
CA SER A 47 22.60 1.43 -6.82
C SER A 47 22.00 2.12 -5.60
N LEU A 48 20.93 1.57 -5.01
CA LEU A 48 20.30 2.10 -3.81
C LEU A 48 20.78 1.43 -2.51
N GLN A 49 21.76 0.52 -2.58
CA GLN A 49 22.48 -0.07 -1.44
C GLN A 49 21.57 -0.49 -0.27
N GLY A 50 20.38 -1.01 -0.58
CA GLY A 50 19.41 -1.46 0.43
C GLY A 50 18.74 -0.34 1.22
N ARG A 51 18.78 0.90 0.75
CA ARG A 51 17.95 2.05 1.20
C ARG A 51 17.97 2.30 2.71
N TYR A 52 19.13 2.06 3.39
CA TYR A 52 19.21 2.27 4.84
C TYR A 52 18.92 3.74 5.19
N PRO A 53 18.03 4.02 6.17
CA PRO A 53 17.59 5.37 6.48
C PRO A 53 18.73 6.34 6.79
N GLY A 54 18.73 7.51 6.16
CA GLY A 54 19.74 8.57 6.36
C GLY A 54 20.99 8.45 5.49
N THR A 55 21.05 7.46 4.60
CA THR A 55 22.09 7.36 3.58
C THR A 55 21.74 8.19 2.33
N THR A 56 22.72 8.46 1.50
CA THR A 56 22.51 9.10 0.19
C THR A 56 21.58 8.27 -0.69
N GLU A 57 21.72 6.95 -0.64
CA GLU A 57 20.93 6.00 -1.41
C GLU A 57 19.47 5.96 -0.96
N SER A 58 19.22 6.12 0.34
CA SER A 58 17.86 6.32 0.86
C SER A 58 17.23 7.61 0.34
N LEU A 59 18.01 8.71 0.24
CA LEU A 59 17.53 9.94 -0.39
C LEU A 59 17.26 9.77 -1.88
N MET A 60 18.12 9.07 -2.61
CA MET A 60 17.89 8.76 -4.03
C MET A 60 16.59 7.93 -4.22
N ALA A 61 16.29 7.01 -3.33
CA ALA A 61 15.03 6.27 -3.35
C ALA A 61 13.83 7.21 -3.10
N ALA A 62 13.94 8.12 -2.15
CA ALA A 62 12.91 9.11 -1.86
C ALA A 62 12.69 10.06 -3.05
N ASP A 63 13.75 10.55 -3.69
CA ASP A 63 13.69 11.38 -4.91
C ASP A 63 12.99 10.63 -6.05
N PHE A 64 13.29 9.35 -6.26
CA PHE A 64 12.61 8.52 -7.26
C PHE A 64 11.10 8.43 -6.98
N ILE A 65 10.68 8.28 -5.72
CA ILE A 65 9.27 8.23 -5.35
C ILE A 65 8.59 9.58 -5.59
N VAL A 66 9.28 10.71 -5.28
CA VAL A 66 8.80 12.06 -5.59
C VAL A 66 8.57 12.21 -7.09
N ASP A 67 9.54 11.84 -7.93
CA ASP A 67 9.40 11.88 -9.39
C ASP A 67 8.18 11.09 -9.88
N GLU A 68 7.91 9.92 -9.30
CA GLU A 68 6.76 9.10 -9.67
C GLU A 68 5.43 9.71 -9.20
N PHE A 69 5.41 10.41 -8.06
CA PHE A 69 4.23 11.16 -7.59
C PHE A 69 3.98 12.40 -8.45
N GLU A 70 5.03 13.12 -8.86
CA GLU A 70 4.92 14.26 -9.80
C GLU A 70 4.41 13.81 -11.16
N LYS A 71 4.97 12.74 -11.74
CA LYS A 71 4.48 12.13 -13.00
C LYS A 71 3.03 11.68 -12.90
N ALA A 72 2.59 11.21 -11.73
CA ALA A 72 1.20 10.88 -11.47
C ALA A 72 0.30 12.12 -11.32
N GLY A 73 0.87 13.32 -11.18
CA GLY A 73 0.15 14.59 -11.00
C GLY A 73 -0.43 14.77 -9.60
N LEU A 74 0.20 14.20 -8.57
CA LEU A 74 -0.17 14.43 -7.18
C LEU A 74 0.21 15.86 -6.76
N SER A 75 -0.41 16.33 -5.68
CA SER A 75 -0.05 17.58 -5.02
C SER A 75 0.72 17.29 -3.74
N SER A 76 1.63 18.19 -3.38
CA SER A 76 2.26 18.16 -2.05
C SER A 76 1.23 18.48 -0.94
N VAL A 77 1.57 18.11 0.28
CA VAL A 77 0.76 18.40 1.47
C VAL A 77 1.28 19.67 2.14
N ALA A 78 0.38 20.55 2.57
CA ALA A 78 0.75 21.78 3.24
C ALA A 78 1.59 21.53 4.51
N GLY A 79 2.61 22.37 4.72
CA GLY A 79 3.54 22.22 5.84
C GLY A 79 4.78 21.38 5.54
N ASN A 80 4.81 20.67 4.40
CA ASN A 80 5.97 19.93 3.94
C ASN A 80 6.84 20.77 2.96
N ASN A 81 8.09 20.36 2.79
CA ASN A 81 8.95 20.89 1.73
C ASN A 81 8.71 20.10 0.44
N GLY A 82 7.76 20.55 -0.39
CA GLY A 82 7.29 19.78 -1.52
C GLY A 82 6.61 18.48 -1.05
N PHE A 83 7.08 17.34 -1.54
CA PHE A 83 6.60 16.02 -1.13
C PHE A 83 7.31 15.47 0.13
N PHE A 84 8.36 16.14 0.61
CA PHE A 84 9.18 15.69 1.73
C PHE A 84 8.66 16.16 3.09
N GLN A 85 8.39 15.22 3.98
CA GLN A 85 8.20 15.46 5.41
C GLN A 85 9.44 15.01 6.17
N GLN A 86 10.20 15.94 6.71
CA GLN A 86 11.41 15.63 7.46
C GLN A 86 11.08 15.00 8.81
N VAL A 87 11.52 13.76 9.02
CA VAL A 87 11.37 13.01 10.29
C VAL A 87 12.56 13.26 11.20
N LYS A 88 13.76 13.17 10.64
CA LYS A 88 15.06 13.52 11.24
C LYS A 88 15.94 14.12 10.18
N VAL A 89 17.12 14.63 10.56
CA VAL A 89 18.12 15.11 9.59
C VAL A 89 18.48 13.96 8.64
N GLY A 90 18.25 14.17 7.33
CA GLY A 90 18.49 13.17 6.30
C GLY A 90 17.42 12.05 6.18
N TRP A 91 16.34 12.09 6.97
CA TRP A 91 15.27 11.08 6.95
C TRP A 91 13.95 11.73 6.55
N PHE A 92 13.32 11.26 5.50
CA PHE A 92 12.10 11.86 4.97
C PHE A 92 11.03 10.85 4.67
N ASN A 93 9.80 11.12 5.13
CA ASN A 93 8.64 10.51 4.51
C ASN A 93 8.37 11.21 3.18
N VAL A 94 7.90 10.48 2.18
CA VAL A 94 7.45 11.06 0.91
C VAL A 94 5.94 11.00 0.84
N ILE A 95 5.27 12.16 0.70
CA ILE A 95 3.83 12.29 0.84
C ILE A 95 3.23 13.03 -0.35
N GLY A 96 2.32 12.37 -1.06
CA GLY A 96 1.53 12.96 -2.13
C GLY A 96 0.03 12.89 -1.84
N ALA A 97 -0.74 13.81 -2.42
CA ALA A 97 -2.18 13.91 -2.19
C ALA A 97 -3.00 14.10 -3.46
N ILE A 98 -4.22 13.57 -3.43
CA ILE A 98 -5.31 13.90 -4.36
C ILE A 98 -6.44 14.48 -3.51
N LYS A 99 -6.69 15.79 -3.61
CA LYS A 99 -7.69 16.48 -2.81
C LYS A 99 -9.11 15.95 -3.09
N GLY A 100 -9.86 15.73 -2.03
CA GLY A 100 -11.26 15.31 -2.10
C GLY A 100 -12.18 16.40 -2.63
N LYS A 101 -13.21 16.02 -3.38
CA LYS A 101 -14.16 16.95 -4.02
C LYS A 101 -15.17 17.52 -3.03
N SER A 102 -15.83 16.67 -2.25
CA SER A 102 -16.89 17.08 -1.32
C SER A 102 -16.56 16.88 0.16
N LYS A 103 -15.59 16.00 0.46
CA LYS A 103 -15.17 15.65 1.82
C LYS A 103 -13.65 15.80 2.00
N PRO A 104 -13.06 16.99 1.70
CA PRO A 104 -11.59 17.15 1.69
C PRO A 104 -10.93 17.00 3.06
N GLY A 105 -11.66 17.14 4.17
CA GLY A 105 -11.18 16.92 5.52
C GLY A 105 -11.19 15.45 5.97
N GLN A 106 -11.70 14.51 5.16
CA GLN A 106 -11.69 13.09 5.45
C GLN A 106 -10.60 12.41 4.61
N LEU A 107 -9.70 11.70 5.28
CA LEU A 107 -8.49 11.14 4.66
C LEU A 107 -8.59 9.61 4.49
N ILE A 108 -8.23 9.12 3.33
CA ILE A 108 -7.90 7.72 3.07
C ILE A 108 -6.41 7.66 2.77
N ILE A 109 -5.66 6.86 3.52
CA ILE A 109 -4.21 6.77 3.41
C ILE A 109 -3.82 5.42 2.78
N PHE A 110 -2.98 5.46 1.76
CA PHE A 110 -2.29 4.31 1.19
C PHE A 110 -0.81 4.46 1.53
N SER A 111 -0.23 3.48 2.23
CA SER A 111 1.14 3.57 2.73
C SER A 111 1.95 2.32 2.51
N ALA A 112 3.27 2.49 2.47
CA ALA A 112 4.29 1.46 2.55
C ALA A 112 5.57 2.10 3.05
N HIS A 113 6.49 1.36 3.65
CA HIS A 113 7.83 1.88 3.91
C HIS A 113 8.74 1.68 2.70
N TYR A 114 9.68 2.60 2.49
CA TYR A 114 10.64 2.51 1.38
C TYR A 114 12.06 2.21 1.83
N ASP A 115 12.34 2.36 3.12
CA ASP A 115 13.62 1.94 3.70
C ASP A 115 13.75 0.41 3.76
N HIS A 116 14.98 -0.06 3.86
CA HIS A 116 15.32 -1.43 4.18
C HIS A 116 16.63 -1.46 4.95
N ILE A 117 17.18 -2.64 5.20
CA ILE A 117 18.27 -2.86 6.14
C ILE A 117 19.69 -2.57 5.60
N GLY A 118 19.81 -2.05 4.37
CA GLY A 118 21.09 -1.59 3.82
C GLY A 118 21.96 -2.69 3.22
N SER A 119 23.24 -2.68 3.55
CA SER A 119 24.23 -3.67 3.11
C SER A 119 24.95 -4.30 4.31
N ILE A 120 25.74 -5.35 4.10
CA ILE A 120 26.58 -5.96 5.15
C ILE A 120 27.46 -4.92 5.85
N SER A 121 27.89 -3.87 5.14
CA SER A 121 28.73 -2.82 5.71
C SER A 121 27.95 -1.74 6.48
N THR A 122 26.69 -1.54 6.17
CA THR A 122 25.85 -0.50 6.80
C THR A 122 24.87 -1.06 7.83
N ASN A 123 24.58 -2.37 7.76
CA ASN A 123 23.65 -3.00 8.70
C ASN A 123 24.36 -3.30 10.04
N PRO A 124 23.98 -2.62 11.14
CA PRO A 124 24.56 -2.87 12.45
C PRO A 124 24.10 -4.19 13.07
N TYR A 125 23.12 -4.89 12.48
CA TYR A 125 22.52 -6.12 13.00
C TYR A 125 22.57 -7.26 11.97
N PRO A 126 23.76 -7.73 11.53
CA PRO A 126 23.84 -8.86 10.62
C PRO A 126 23.34 -10.13 11.33
N GLY A 127 22.33 -10.79 10.78
CA GLY A 127 21.92 -12.12 11.27
C GLY A 127 20.44 -12.33 11.60
N PHE A 128 19.58 -11.34 11.42
CA PHE A 128 18.12 -11.53 11.46
C PHE A 128 17.60 -11.66 10.03
N GLY A 129 17.49 -12.88 9.52
CA GLY A 129 16.98 -13.06 8.17
C GLY A 129 16.62 -14.50 7.82
N GLY A 130 15.98 -14.66 6.68
CA GLY A 130 15.58 -15.94 6.12
C GLY A 130 16.77 -16.85 5.79
N GLN A 131 16.47 -18.11 5.47
CA GLN A 131 17.45 -19.18 5.27
C GLN A 131 17.98 -19.31 3.84
N ALA A 132 17.53 -18.46 2.91
CA ALA A 132 17.97 -18.52 1.52
C ALA A 132 19.49 -18.29 1.42
N LYS A 133 20.15 -19.16 0.67
CA LYS A 133 21.60 -19.06 0.50
C LYS A 133 21.95 -17.91 -0.42
N ALA A 134 22.66 -16.91 0.09
CA ALA A 134 23.11 -15.76 -0.69
C ALA A 134 24.02 -16.18 -1.86
N GLU A 135 23.96 -15.42 -2.96
CA GLU A 135 24.91 -15.53 -4.06
C GLU A 135 26.31 -15.13 -3.59
N LYS A 136 27.34 -15.82 -4.14
CA LYS A 136 28.71 -15.55 -3.74
C LYS A 136 29.12 -14.13 -4.12
N GLY A 137 29.47 -13.33 -3.13
CA GLY A 137 29.93 -11.95 -3.31
C GLY A 137 28.84 -10.91 -3.24
N ASP A 138 27.58 -11.31 -3.06
CA ASP A 138 26.49 -10.39 -2.76
C ASP A 138 26.62 -9.85 -1.34
N THR A 139 26.38 -8.55 -1.19
CA THR A 139 26.54 -7.81 0.09
C THR A 139 25.39 -6.84 0.36
N ILE A 140 24.39 -6.77 -0.53
CA ILE A 140 23.34 -5.77 -0.49
C ILE A 140 22.00 -6.45 -0.19
N TYR A 141 21.31 -5.95 0.81
CA TYR A 141 19.93 -6.34 1.09
C TYR A 141 19.01 -5.49 0.22
N ASN A 142 18.67 -5.99 -0.98
CA ASN A 142 17.92 -5.20 -1.96
C ASN A 142 16.48 -4.91 -1.54
N GLY A 143 15.88 -5.76 -0.69
CA GLY A 143 14.54 -5.54 -0.15
C GLY A 143 13.49 -5.40 -1.25
N ALA A 144 13.47 -6.35 -2.20
CA ALA A 144 12.53 -6.29 -3.33
C ALA A 144 11.10 -6.54 -2.88
N ASN A 145 10.89 -7.55 -2.02
CA ASN A 145 9.60 -7.79 -1.40
C ASN A 145 9.39 -6.88 -0.19
N ASP A 146 10.43 -6.69 0.61
CA ASP A 146 10.47 -5.90 1.82
C ASP A 146 11.27 -4.60 1.62
N ASN A 147 10.68 -3.43 1.24
CA ASN A 147 9.27 -3.33 0.87
C ASN A 147 9.10 -2.50 -0.42
N ALA A 148 10.01 -2.70 -1.41
CA ALA A 148 9.84 -2.11 -2.74
C ALA A 148 8.51 -2.57 -3.39
N SER A 149 8.04 -3.79 -3.04
CA SER A 149 6.77 -4.32 -3.51
C SER A 149 5.59 -3.45 -3.05
N GLY A 150 5.53 -3.08 -1.77
CA GLY A 150 4.50 -2.22 -1.20
C GLY A 150 4.56 -0.80 -1.75
N VAL A 151 5.76 -0.20 -1.88
CA VAL A 151 5.93 1.13 -2.48
C VAL A 151 5.41 1.15 -3.92
N SER A 152 5.68 0.10 -4.70
CA SER A 152 5.17 -0.01 -6.08
C SER A 152 3.64 -0.03 -6.13
N ALA A 153 2.97 -0.62 -5.12
CA ALA A 153 1.52 -0.58 -5.00
C ALA A 153 1.01 0.85 -4.71
N VAL A 154 1.64 1.56 -3.77
CA VAL A 154 1.29 2.95 -3.43
C VAL A 154 1.38 3.84 -4.68
N ILE A 155 2.48 3.78 -5.43
CA ILE A 155 2.69 4.56 -6.66
C ILE A 155 1.65 4.18 -7.74
N SER A 156 1.40 2.88 -7.94
CA SER A 156 0.44 2.40 -8.93
C SER A 156 -0.99 2.84 -8.62
N LEU A 157 -1.40 2.79 -7.35
CA LEU A 157 -2.70 3.28 -6.88
C LEU A 157 -2.82 4.80 -7.01
N ALA A 158 -1.74 5.56 -6.76
CA ALA A 158 -1.70 7.00 -6.96
C ALA A 158 -2.00 7.37 -8.41
N LYS A 159 -1.33 6.73 -9.37
CA LYS A 159 -1.58 6.90 -10.82
C LYS A 159 -3.02 6.56 -11.19
N TYR A 160 -3.52 5.43 -10.69
CA TYR A 160 -4.89 4.97 -10.96
C TYR A 160 -5.95 5.95 -10.44
N PHE A 161 -5.90 6.32 -9.15
CA PHE A 161 -6.90 7.19 -8.57
C PHE A 161 -6.83 8.62 -9.11
N LYS A 162 -5.65 9.11 -9.49
CA LYS A 162 -5.53 10.40 -10.18
C LYS A 162 -6.21 10.38 -11.54
N ALA A 163 -5.99 9.32 -12.33
CA ALA A 163 -6.65 9.15 -13.63
C ALA A 163 -8.17 8.95 -13.51
N LEU A 164 -8.61 8.19 -12.48
CA LEU A 164 -10.04 7.95 -12.22
C LEU A 164 -10.78 9.22 -11.78
N ASN A 165 -10.12 10.08 -11.01
CA ASN A 165 -10.61 11.38 -10.57
C ASN A 165 -12.07 11.37 -10.06
N ASN A 166 -12.42 10.41 -9.20
CA ASN A 166 -13.77 10.25 -8.65
C ASN A 166 -13.83 10.24 -7.13
N ASN A 167 -12.75 10.65 -6.47
CA ASN A 167 -12.65 10.67 -5.02
C ASN A 167 -13.39 11.86 -4.40
N GLU A 168 -14.28 11.57 -3.46
CA GLU A 168 -14.96 12.57 -2.62
C GLU A 168 -14.12 12.94 -1.40
N ARG A 169 -13.37 11.95 -0.86
CA ARG A 169 -12.40 12.10 0.23
C ARG A 169 -11.01 12.39 -0.31
N THR A 170 -10.18 13.05 0.49
CA THR A 170 -8.76 13.24 0.16
C THR A 170 -8.02 11.92 0.27
N LEU A 171 -7.25 11.59 -0.78
CA LEU A 171 -6.38 10.43 -0.80
C LEU A 171 -4.96 10.87 -0.54
N ILE A 172 -4.32 10.25 0.44
CA ILE A 172 -2.92 10.48 0.81
C ILE A 172 -2.14 9.23 0.45
N PHE A 173 -1.01 9.41 -0.23
CA PHE A 173 -0.08 8.36 -0.60
C PHE A 173 1.23 8.64 0.11
N VAL A 174 1.68 7.68 0.93
CA VAL A 174 2.87 7.88 1.78
C VAL A 174 3.85 6.74 1.59
N ALA A 175 5.12 7.09 1.35
CA ALA A 175 6.24 6.19 1.53
C ALA A 175 6.97 6.58 2.82
N PHE A 176 6.93 5.71 3.84
CA PHE A 176 7.54 5.97 5.13
C PHE A 176 9.02 5.61 5.16
N THR A 177 9.81 6.33 5.96
CA THR A 177 11.21 6.02 6.29
C THR A 177 11.31 5.45 7.70
N GLY A 178 12.31 4.59 7.95
CA GLY A 178 12.65 4.11 9.28
C GLY A 178 11.62 3.18 9.90
N GLU A 179 10.93 2.43 9.09
CA GLU A 179 10.06 1.34 9.53
C GLU A 179 10.88 0.27 10.23
N GLU A 180 11.96 -0.19 9.58
CA GLU A 180 12.92 -1.21 10.04
C GLU A 180 13.64 -0.85 11.36
N LEU A 181 13.58 0.42 11.71
CA LEU A 181 14.15 0.97 12.95
C LEU A 181 13.09 1.32 14.00
N GLY A 182 11.90 0.75 13.85
CA GLY A 182 10.80 0.85 14.81
C GLY A 182 9.72 1.85 14.44
N LEU A 183 9.25 1.86 13.19
CA LEU A 183 8.10 2.62 12.70
C LEU A 183 8.28 4.14 12.85
N LEU A 184 9.51 4.66 12.71
CA LEU A 184 9.81 6.05 13.09
C LEU A 184 9.10 7.06 12.18
N GLY A 185 9.02 6.78 10.87
CA GLY A 185 8.35 7.65 9.91
C GLY A 185 6.85 7.73 10.13
N SER A 186 6.18 6.59 10.30
CA SER A 186 4.74 6.56 10.52
C SER A 186 4.34 7.12 11.89
N LYS A 187 5.12 6.87 12.94
CA LYS A 187 4.94 7.49 14.25
C LYS A 187 5.02 9.01 14.18
N TYR A 188 6.01 9.53 13.46
CA TYR A 188 6.16 10.97 13.25
C TYR A 188 4.98 11.55 12.47
N PHE A 189 4.58 10.88 11.39
CA PHE A 189 3.46 11.31 10.56
C PHE A 189 2.16 11.40 11.37
N VAL A 190 1.80 10.33 12.08
CA VAL A 190 0.53 10.28 12.83
C VAL A 190 0.49 11.24 14.02
N ALA A 191 1.64 11.58 14.61
CA ALA A 191 1.72 12.57 15.68
C ALA A 191 1.34 13.98 15.22
N GLY A 192 1.48 14.28 13.92
CA GLY A 192 1.06 15.54 13.29
C GLY A 192 -0.36 15.52 12.72
N CYS A 193 -1.11 14.43 12.88
CA CYS A 193 -2.46 14.28 12.34
C CYS A 193 -3.54 14.35 13.41
N GLU A 194 -4.74 14.79 12.98
CA GLU A 194 -5.96 14.60 13.77
C GLU A 194 -6.52 13.19 13.46
N PRO A 195 -6.48 12.23 14.40
CA PRO A 195 -6.84 10.82 14.11
C PRO A 195 -8.28 10.68 13.60
N ASP A 196 -9.21 11.52 14.02
CA ASP A 196 -10.61 11.47 13.60
C ASP A 196 -10.82 11.92 12.15
N SER A 197 -9.87 12.64 11.57
CA SER A 197 -9.88 12.99 10.15
C SER A 197 -9.50 11.79 9.26
N ILE A 198 -8.78 10.80 9.82
CA ILE A 198 -8.31 9.61 9.07
C ILE A 198 -9.40 8.54 9.13
N ILE A 199 -10.01 8.28 7.98
CA ILE A 199 -11.12 7.32 7.85
C ILE A 199 -10.59 5.89 7.76
N ALA A 200 -9.53 5.67 7.01
CA ALA A 200 -8.88 4.36 6.88
C ALA A 200 -7.43 4.50 6.44
N VAL A 201 -6.60 3.54 6.85
CA VAL A 201 -5.24 3.34 6.34
C VAL A 201 -5.13 1.93 5.76
N ILE A 202 -4.70 1.86 4.51
CA ILE A 202 -4.34 0.64 3.82
C ILE A 202 -2.83 0.65 3.64
N ASN A 203 -2.14 -0.11 4.49
CA ASN A 203 -0.70 -0.28 4.43
C ASN A 203 -0.36 -1.49 3.58
N PHE A 204 0.71 -1.43 2.81
CA PHE A 204 1.22 -2.53 2.00
C PHE A 204 2.56 -2.96 2.53
N ASP A 205 2.68 -4.26 2.80
CA ASP A 205 3.91 -4.82 3.29
C ASP A 205 4.08 -6.24 2.74
N MET A 206 5.21 -6.47 2.03
CA MET A 206 5.58 -7.77 1.48
C MET A 206 4.47 -8.43 0.63
N ILE A 207 4.11 -7.81 -0.51
CA ILE A 207 3.03 -8.28 -1.39
C ILE A 207 3.50 -9.07 -2.62
N GLY A 208 4.81 -9.39 -2.71
CA GLY A 208 5.42 -9.90 -3.94
C GLY A 208 5.53 -11.42 -4.06
N ARG A 209 5.46 -12.20 -2.96
CA ARG A 209 5.61 -13.67 -2.97
C ARG A 209 4.41 -14.37 -2.38
N GLY A 210 3.71 -15.17 -3.19
CA GLY A 210 2.43 -15.79 -2.84
C GLY A 210 2.46 -17.28 -2.51
N GLN A 211 3.62 -17.92 -2.53
CA GLN A 211 3.74 -19.37 -2.33
C GLN A 211 3.22 -19.86 -0.96
N PHE A 212 3.25 -18.99 0.06
CA PHE A 212 2.81 -19.33 1.42
C PHE A 212 1.32 -19.04 1.67
N SER A 213 0.70 -18.15 0.88
CA SER A 213 -0.68 -17.69 1.07
C SER A 213 -1.67 -18.27 0.06
N ASN A 214 -1.30 -19.32 -0.68
CA ASN A 214 -2.08 -19.82 -1.82
C ASN A 214 -2.45 -18.67 -2.80
N SER A 215 -1.54 -17.72 -2.99
CA SER A 215 -1.69 -16.55 -3.88
C SER A 215 -2.84 -15.60 -3.50
N HIS A 216 -3.21 -15.55 -2.22
CA HIS A 216 -4.19 -14.59 -1.70
C HIS A 216 -3.54 -13.64 -0.70
N PRO A 217 -3.89 -12.35 -0.74
CA PRO A 217 -3.49 -11.42 0.30
C PRO A 217 -4.22 -11.75 1.61
N PHE A 218 -3.52 -11.62 2.71
CA PHE A 218 -4.10 -11.63 4.04
C PHE A 218 -3.98 -10.24 4.67
N VAL A 219 -4.81 -10.00 5.68
CA VAL A 219 -4.90 -8.71 6.35
C VAL A 219 -4.64 -8.90 7.82
N THR A 220 -3.67 -8.15 8.33
CA THR A 220 -3.28 -8.19 9.74
C THR A 220 -4.34 -7.48 10.60
N GLY A 221 -4.60 -8.01 11.81
CA GLY A 221 -5.60 -7.43 12.73
C GLY A 221 -7.02 -7.45 12.16
N TYR A 222 -7.36 -8.44 11.36
CA TYR A 222 -8.65 -8.58 10.68
C TYR A 222 -9.86 -8.33 11.59
N GLU A 223 -9.80 -8.77 12.84
CA GLU A 223 -10.87 -8.69 13.82
C GLU A 223 -11.06 -7.31 14.46
N LYS A 224 -10.09 -6.39 14.26
CA LYS A 224 -10.05 -5.10 14.96
C LYS A 224 -10.95 -4.03 14.34
N SER A 225 -11.36 -4.18 13.07
CA SER A 225 -12.35 -3.32 12.41
C SER A 225 -13.05 -4.05 11.25
N ASP A 226 -14.13 -3.48 10.72
CA ASP A 226 -14.86 -4.02 9.57
C ASP A 226 -14.29 -3.57 8.21
N LEU A 227 -13.10 -2.94 8.18
CA LEU A 227 -12.46 -2.46 6.95
C LEU A 227 -12.33 -3.58 5.90
N ILE A 228 -11.92 -4.76 6.33
CA ILE A 228 -11.70 -5.91 5.43
C ILE A 228 -13.02 -6.42 4.84
N ASP A 229 -14.08 -6.46 5.63
CA ASP A 229 -15.40 -6.84 5.14
C ASP A 229 -15.92 -5.84 4.10
N ILE A 230 -15.63 -4.55 4.29
CA ILE A 230 -15.90 -3.49 3.32
C ILE A 230 -15.11 -3.74 2.02
N LEU A 231 -13.80 -3.99 2.10
CA LEU A 231 -12.95 -4.27 0.93
C LEU A 231 -13.46 -5.50 0.16
N ASN A 232 -13.75 -6.60 0.85
CA ASN A 232 -14.27 -7.82 0.25
C ASN A 232 -15.66 -7.62 -0.39
N ARG A 233 -16.55 -6.88 0.28
CA ARG A 233 -17.88 -6.57 -0.25
C ARG A 233 -17.78 -5.75 -1.56
N ASN A 234 -16.95 -4.71 -1.57
CA ASN A 234 -16.77 -3.85 -2.74
C ASN A 234 -16.07 -4.61 -3.88
N TYR A 235 -15.07 -5.44 -3.58
CA TYR A 235 -14.40 -6.29 -4.57
C TYR A 235 -15.39 -7.20 -5.31
N ARG A 236 -16.37 -7.78 -4.60
CA ARG A 236 -17.42 -8.65 -5.18
C ARG A 236 -18.44 -7.89 -6.04
N SER A 237 -18.60 -6.58 -5.83
CA SER A 237 -19.65 -5.81 -6.49
C SER A 237 -19.41 -5.56 -7.98
N LEU A 238 -18.20 -5.74 -8.47
CA LEU A 238 -17.92 -5.68 -9.90
C LEU A 238 -18.30 -7.00 -10.58
N PRO A 239 -18.85 -6.93 -11.82
CA PRO A 239 -19.16 -8.11 -12.61
C PRO A 239 -17.86 -8.77 -13.11
N ALA A 240 -17.10 -9.37 -12.20
CA ALA A 240 -15.94 -10.17 -12.53
C ALA A 240 -16.33 -11.64 -12.57
N LYS A 241 -15.83 -12.39 -13.55
CA LYS A 241 -16.03 -13.85 -13.69
C LYS A 241 -15.44 -14.68 -12.53
N ASN A 242 -14.85 -14.04 -11.52
CA ASN A 242 -14.21 -14.70 -10.40
C ASN A 242 -15.14 -14.68 -9.18
N SER A 243 -15.68 -15.84 -8.88
CA SER A 243 -16.60 -16.15 -7.79
C SER A 243 -15.94 -16.26 -6.39
N GLU A 244 -14.75 -15.74 -6.18
CA GLU A 244 -14.11 -15.77 -4.85
C GLU A 244 -14.88 -14.87 -3.88
N ARG A 245 -15.54 -15.50 -2.90
CA ARG A 245 -16.32 -14.78 -1.89
C ARG A 245 -15.47 -13.87 -1.00
N GLU A 246 -14.21 -14.24 -0.77
CA GLU A 246 -13.26 -13.50 0.05
C GLU A 246 -11.92 -13.49 -0.65
N PHE A 247 -11.55 -12.37 -1.24
CA PHE A 247 -10.23 -12.18 -1.84
C PHE A 247 -9.18 -11.87 -0.77
N PHE A 248 -9.52 -10.94 0.13
CA PHE A 248 -8.69 -10.61 1.28
C PHE A 248 -8.99 -11.57 2.41
N LYS A 249 -7.99 -12.37 2.79
CA LYS A 249 -8.13 -13.41 3.82
C LYS A 249 -7.75 -12.88 5.20
N ARG A 250 -8.20 -13.59 6.23
CA ARG A 250 -7.73 -13.37 7.59
C ARG A 250 -6.29 -13.80 7.72
N ASP A 251 -5.50 -13.05 8.47
CA ASP A 251 -4.21 -13.54 8.95
C ASP A 251 -4.43 -14.76 9.84
N LYS A 252 -3.80 -15.87 9.46
CA LYS A 252 -3.86 -17.12 10.23
C LYS A 252 -2.68 -17.27 11.21
N ASN A 253 -1.66 -16.43 11.06
CA ASN A 253 -0.42 -16.48 11.83
C ASN A 253 -0.48 -15.53 13.04
N THR A 254 -1.52 -15.65 13.87
CA THR A 254 -1.74 -14.79 15.03
C THR A 254 -0.58 -14.80 16.03
N ASN A 255 0.25 -15.87 16.04
CA ASN A 255 1.42 -15.99 16.91
C ASN A 255 2.61 -15.10 16.47
N GLU A 256 2.60 -14.56 15.26
CA GLU A 256 3.68 -13.71 14.75
C GLU A 256 3.46 -12.24 15.07
N PHE A 257 2.29 -11.87 15.58
CA PHE A 257 1.92 -10.49 15.92
C PHE A 257 2.15 -9.49 14.77
N LEU A 258 1.92 -9.93 13.53
CA LEU A 258 2.19 -9.12 12.32
C LEU A 258 1.46 -7.78 12.31
N PHE A 259 0.32 -7.70 12.97
CA PHE A 259 -0.42 -6.44 13.10
C PHE A 259 0.39 -5.32 13.74
N ASN A 260 1.28 -5.65 14.69
CA ASN A 260 2.06 -4.68 15.46
C ASN A 260 3.43 -4.39 14.81
N ARG A 261 3.76 -5.04 13.69
CA ARG A 261 5.11 -5.05 13.11
C ARG A 261 5.26 -4.18 11.87
N SER A 262 4.23 -3.44 11.46
CA SER A 262 4.30 -2.56 10.30
C SER A 262 3.61 -1.21 10.57
N ASP A 263 3.77 -0.26 9.67
CA ASP A 263 3.36 1.15 9.81
C ASP A 263 1.87 1.37 10.14
N ASN A 264 0.99 0.40 9.81
CA ASN A 264 -0.42 0.45 10.22
C ASN A 264 -0.60 0.61 11.72
N PHE A 265 0.31 0.02 12.51
CA PHE A 265 0.20 0.02 13.98
C PHE A 265 0.30 1.42 14.58
N SER A 266 1.12 2.29 14.00
CA SER A 266 1.22 3.70 14.44
C SER A 266 -0.12 4.44 14.40
N PHE A 267 -1.00 4.08 13.48
CA PHE A 267 -2.35 4.62 13.36
C PHE A 267 -3.37 3.85 14.21
N ALA A 268 -3.25 2.53 14.27
CA ALA A 268 -4.16 1.68 15.00
C ALA A 268 -4.20 2.01 16.50
N VAL A 269 -3.05 2.32 17.12
CA VAL A 269 -2.97 2.77 18.54
C VAL A 269 -3.65 4.11 18.78
N LYS A 270 -4.01 4.86 17.73
CA LYS A 270 -4.85 6.08 17.78
C LYS A 270 -6.32 5.80 17.46
N GLY A 271 -6.70 4.52 17.39
CA GLY A 271 -8.06 4.10 17.08
C GLY A 271 -8.43 4.21 15.59
N VAL A 272 -7.49 4.49 14.68
CA VAL A 272 -7.73 4.56 13.25
C VAL A 272 -7.90 3.15 12.69
N PRO A 273 -8.88 2.88 11.81
CA PRO A 273 -8.97 1.62 11.07
C PRO A 273 -7.78 1.49 10.11
N ALA A 274 -6.71 0.85 10.57
CA ALA A 274 -5.43 0.74 9.89
C ALA A 274 -4.94 -0.70 9.88
N HIS A 275 -4.73 -1.24 8.69
CA HIS A 275 -4.35 -2.65 8.51
C HIS A 275 -3.28 -2.79 7.43
N SER A 276 -2.37 -3.75 7.60
CA SER A 276 -1.44 -4.15 6.54
C SER A 276 -2.04 -5.24 5.67
N ILE A 277 -1.93 -5.04 4.36
CA ILE A 277 -2.20 -6.03 3.33
C ILE A 277 -0.86 -6.69 3.01
N MET A 278 -0.75 -7.98 3.27
CA MET A 278 0.44 -8.78 3.04
C MET A 278 0.10 -9.99 2.16
N VAL A 279 1.09 -10.55 1.52
CA VAL A 279 1.00 -11.84 0.81
C VAL A 279 2.04 -12.80 1.35
N THR A 280 3.20 -12.28 1.71
CA THR A 280 4.34 -13.04 2.21
C THR A 280 4.41 -12.93 3.73
N PRO A 281 4.35 -14.03 4.48
CA PRO A 281 4.53 -14.00 5.93
C PRO A 281 6.02 -13.83 6.31
N SER A 282 6.30 -13.51 7.56
CA SER A 282 7.65 -13.24 8.07
C SER A 282 8.56 -14.47 8.13
N ASN A 283 8.02 -15.70 7.98
CA ASN A 283 8.81 -16.93 7.87
C ASN A 283 9.26 -17.23 6.44
N ASP A 284 9.17 -16.26 5.53
CA ASP A 284 9.72 -16.36 4.18
C ASP A 284 11.24 -16.52 4.22
N GLU A 285 11.77 -17.47 3.43
CA GLU A 285 13.21 -17.74 3.38
C GLU A 285 14.05 -16.55 2.90
N TYR A 286 13.42 -15.58 2.21
CA TYR A 286 14.05 -14.37 1.70
C TYR A 286 13.87 -13.15 2.61
N TYR A 287 13.12 -13.25 3.70
CA TYR A 287 12.89 -12.12 4.62
C TYR A 287 14.21 -11.65 5.24
N HIS A 288 14.52 -10.36 5.16
CA HIS A 288 15.78 -9.76 5.61
C HIS A 288 17.04 -10.51 5.11
N ASN A 289 17.01 -10.92 3.85
CA ASN A 289 18.03 -11.76 3.23
C ASN A 289 18.59 -11.12 1.96
N LEU A 290 19.87 -11.34 1.66
CA LEU A 290 20.54 -10.84 0.45
C LEU A 290 19.84 -11.30 -0.85
N ASN A 291 19.11 -12.40 -0.83
CA ASN A 291 18.32 -12.88 -1.97
C ASN A 291 16.89 -12.34 -2.03
N ASP A 292 16.53 -11.32 -1.24
CA ASP A 292 15.26 -10.62 -1.46
C ASP A 292 15.33 -9.72 -2.70
N GLU A 293 15.30 -10.36 -3.85
CA GLU A 293 15.60 -9.83 -5.16
C GLU A 293 14.35 -9.72 -6.05
N THR A 294 14.37 -8.77 -6.99
CA THR A 294 13.32 -8.57 -7.99
C THR A 294 12.94 -9.86 -8.73
N ARG A 295 13.91 -10.74 -9.01
CA ARG A 295 13.69 -12.02 -9.71
C ARG A 295 12.84 -13.03 -8.92
N THR A 296 12.71 -12.85 -7.60
CA THR A 296 11.95 -13.77 -6.72
C THR A 296 10.47 -13.43 -6.63
N LEU A 297 10.03 -12.32 -7.24
CA LEU A 297 8.68 -11.81 -7.10
C LEU A 297 7.73 -12.28 -8.23
N ASP A 298 6.47 -12.48 -7.87
CA ASP A 298 5.36 -12.73 -8.80
C ASP A 298 4.61 -11.42 -9.11
N PHE A 299 4.97 -10.78 -10.21
CA PHE A 299 4.37 -9.52 -10.65
C PHE A 299 2.91 -9.67 -11.12
N ASN A 300 2.47 -10.85 -11.52
CA ASN A 300 1.06 -11.10 -11.84
C ASN A 300 0.23 -11.11 -10.55
N LEU A 301 0.76 -11.70 -9.50
CA LEU A 301 0.14 -11.67 -8.18
C LEU A 301 0.08 -10.24 -7.64
N MET A 302 1.19 -9.49 -7.67
CA MET A 302 1.22 -8.09 -7.26
C MET A 302 0.17 -7.26 -8.00
N LYS A 303 0.10 -7.37 -9.32
CA LYS A 303 -0.95 -6.73 -10.14
C LYS A 303 -2.35 -7.12 -9.67
N LYS A 304 -2.60 -8.40 -9.39
CA LYS A 304 -3.90 -8.90 -8.90
C LYS A 304 -4.27 -8.27 -7.56
N VAL A 305 -3.32 -8.16 -6.63
CA VAL A 305 -3.50 -7.54 -5.31
C VAL A 305 -3.80 -6.04 -5.45
N ILE A 306 -2.96 -5.30 -6.18
CA ILE A 306 -3.13 -3.85 -6.40
C ILE A 306 -4.48 -3.55 -7.04
N ARG A 307 -4.87 -4.33 -8.05
CA ARG A 307 -6.17 -4.23 -8.70
C ARG A 307 -7.33 -4.48 -7.72
N ALA A 308 -7.21 -5.48 -6.87
CA ALA A 308 -8.24 -5.80 -5.88
C ALA A 308 -8.41 -4.68 -4.84
N ILE A 309 -7.32 -4.04 -4.41
CA ILE A 309 -7.35 -2.88 -3.52
C ILE A 309 -8.03 -1.69 -4.22
N ALA A 310 -7.68 -1.39 -5.47
CA ALA A 310 -8.31 -0.31 -6.24
C ALA A 310 -9.83 -0.46 -6.29
N ILE A 311 -10.31 -1.68 -6.47
CA ILE A 311 -11.74 -2.02 -6.48
C ILE A 311 -12.33 -1.97 -5.06
N GLY A 312 -11.69 -2.65 -4.12
CA GLY A 312 -12.17 -2.80 -2.74
C GLY A 312 -12.35 -1.47 -2.02
N THR A 313 -11.51 -0.49 -2.34
CA THR A 313 -11.55 0.84 -1.72
C THR A 313 -12.54 1.82 -2.35
N THR A 314 -13.25 1.44 -3.42
CA THR A 314 -14.17 2.35 -4.13
C THR A 314 -15.20 3.01 -3.22
N GLY A 315 -15.82 2.26 -2.30
CA GLY A 315 -16.79 2.82 -1.35
C GLY A 315 -16.16 3.75 -0.32
N LEU A 316 -14.91 3.50 0.07
CA LEU A 316 -14.16 4.37 0.97
C LEU A 316 -13.86 5.71 0.32
N ILE A 317 -13.28 5.72 -0.88
CA ILE A 317 -12.86 6.94 -1.57
C ILE A 317 -14.04 7.82 -2.00
N THR A 318 -15.18 7.21 -2.34
CA THR A 318 -16.43 7.92 -2.69
C THR A 318 -17.25 8.35 -1.47
N GLY A 319 -16.80 8.03 -0.25
CA GLY A 319 -17.49 8.40 0.98
C GLY A 319 -18.78 7.61 1.27
N LYS A 320 -19.03 6.54 0.53
CA LYS A 320 -20.17 5.63 0.75
C LYS A 320 -19.96 4.72 1.97
N ASP A 321 -18.72 4.26 2.17
CA ASP A 321 -18.35 3.39 3.28
C ASP A 321 -17.46 4.14 4.27
N THR A 322 -17.62 3.83 5.56
CA THR A 322 -16.79 4.31 6.66
C THR A 322 -16.59 3.15 7.62
N PRO A 323 -15.35 2.65 7.79
CA PRO A 323 -15.11 1.52 8.68
C PRO A 323 -15.26 1.90 10.16
N SER A 324 -15.52 0.89 10.98
CA SER A 324 -15.54 1.04 12.44
C SER A 324 -14.14 1.38 12.97
N ARG A 325 -14.09 2.24 13.98
CA ARG A 325 -12.85 2.61 14.68
C ARG A 325 -12.30 1.40 15.44
N ILE A 326 -10.98 1.28 15.49
CA ILE A 326 -10.28 0.31 16.35
C ILE A 326 -10.44 0.77 17.81
N LYS A 327 -10.94 -0.13 18.66
CA LYS A 327 -11.15 0.16 20.09
C LYS A 327 -9.92 -0.20 20.92
N GLU A 328 -9.27 -1.32 20.58
CA GLU A 328 -8.07 -1.84 21.25
C GLU A 328 -7.10 -2.31 20.17
N ALA A 329 -5.90 -1.74 20.16
CA ALA A 329 -4.86 -2.09 19.19
C ALA A 329 -3.93 -3.21 19.71
N ASP A 330 -3.94 -3.46 21.01
CA ASP A 330 -3.09 -4.43 21.71
C ASP A 330 -3.52 -5.88 21.46
#